data_749eb8bd4860223a032a861b710c5ee3
#
_entry.id   749eb8bd4860223a032a861b710c5ee3
#
_cell.length_a   1.000
_cell.length_b   1.000
_cell.length_c   1.000
_cell.angle_alpha   90.00
_cell.angle_beta   90.00
_cell.angle_gamma   90.00
#
_symmetry.space_group_name_H-M   'P 1'
#
loop_
_entity.id
_entity.type
_entity.pdbx_description
1 polymer ?
#
loop_
_entity_poly.entity_id
_entity_poly.type
_entity_poly.pdbx_seq_one_letter_code
_entity_poly.pdbx_strand_id
1 'polypeptide(L)'
;MNAESIKILAALLKEKKVVAVGECGLDFDRDFSPRPVQESCFHAQLSLAEEVQKPLFLHERTAFDRFIAILKEHSSLPEGVVHCFTGQLKEAKTYLEMGYYIGFTGAITDMRRFAALEEVVRYVPLDRMLIETDAPFMMPKNVPTRQLSYHQQRRNEPAFLPYVAQTIAHYKGIPLKAVADKTRENAEALFKL
;
A
#
# COMPACT_ATOMS: atom_id res chain seq x y z
N MET A 1 14.30 -6.67 14.79
CA MET A 1 15.25 -5.65 14.26
C MET A 1 16.12 -5.20 15.41
N ASN A 2 17.42 -4.95 15.20
CA ASN A 2 18.36 -4.47 16.21
C ASN A 2 18.95 -3.11 15.78
N ALA A 3 19.76 -2.49 16.66
CA ALA A 3 20.36 -1.18 16.39
C ALA A 3 21.22 -1.16 15.11
N GLU A 4 21.86 -2.28 14.76
CA GLU A 4 22.65 -2.39 13.55
C GLU A 4 21.76 -2.38 12.30
N SER A 5 20.61 -3.06 12.35
CA SER A 5 19.63 -3.03 11.24
C SER A 5 19.15 -1.60 10.96
N ILE A 6 18.88 -0.81 12.00
CA ILE A 6 18.46 0.59 11.84
C ILE A 6 19.57 1.45 11.22
N LYS A 7 20.83 1.25 11.63
CA LYS A 7 21.96 1.97 11.00
C LYS A 7 22.09 1.65 9.51
N ILE A 8 21.89 0.40 9.12
CA ILE A 8 21.92 -0.03 7.71
C ILE A 8 20.79 0.66 6.94
N LEU A 9 19.56 0.65 7.47
CA LEU A 9 18.43 1.33 6.84
C LEU A 9 18.67 2.84 6.73
N ALA A 10 19.17 3.48 7.79
CA ALA A 10 19.51 4.90 7.78
C ALA A 10 20.58 5.24 6.72
N ALA A 11 21.56 4.36 6.53
CA ALA A 11 22.57 4.53 5.47
C ALA A 11 21.95 4.39 4.08
N LEU A 12 21.10 3.38 3.84
CA LEU A 12 20.40 3.18 2.57
C LEU A 12 19.47 4.35 2.23
N LEU A 13 18.81 4.94 3.22
CA LEU A 13 17.93 6.10 3.03
C LEU A 13 18.65 7.37 2.57
N LYS A 14 19.99 7.43 2.63
CA LYS A 14 20.78 8.51 2.04
C LYS A 14 20.94 8.38 0.54
N GLU A 15 20.73 7.19 0.00
CA GLU A 15 20.83 6.94 -1.42
C GLU A 15 19.70 7.65 -2.19
N LYS A 16 20.04 8.32 -3.28
CA LYS A 16 19.10 9.13 -4.07
C LYS A 16 17.91 8.30 -4.60
N LYS A 17 18.13 7.02 -4.91
CA LYS A 17 17.09 6.13 -5.45
C LYS A 17 16.15 5.53 -4.37
N VAL A 18 16.48 5.69 -3.12
CA VAL A 18 15.63 5.23 -2.01
C VAL A 18 14.67 6.35 -1.64
N VAL A 19 13.42 6.23 -2.01
CA VAL A 19 12.41 7.31 -1.95
C VAL A 19 11.41 7.19 -0.81
N ALA A 20 11.39 6.08 -0.08
CA ALA A 20 10.46 5.83 1.01
C ALA A 20 11.10 5.02 2.14
N VAL A 21 10.51 5.11 3.34
CA VAL A 21 10.75 4.19 4.46
C VAL A 21 9.69 3.09 4.42
N GLY A 22 10.11 1.86 4.29
CA GLY A 22 9.19 0.71 4.22
C GLY A 22 9.81 -0.46 3.42
N GLU A 23 9.08 -1.50 3.22
CA GLU A 23 7.75 -1.80 3.75
C GLU A 23 7.81 -1.99 5.26
N CYS A 24 6.96 -1.27 6.02
CA CYS A 24 6.91 -1.39 7.47
C CYS A 24 5.47 -1.37 7.99
N GLY A 25 5.22 -2.08 9.08
CA GLY A 25 3.90 -2.16 9.66
C GLY A 25 3.63 -3.41 10.48
N LEU A 26 2.37 -3.87 10.48
CA LEU A 26 1.90 -5.00 11.27
C LEU A 26 1.11 -6.00 10.42
N ASP A 27 1.41 -7.27 10.55
CA ASP A 27 0.65 -8.38 9.98
C ASP A 27 0.25 -9.38 11.08
N PHE A 28 -0.97 -9.23 11.61
CA PHE A 28 -1.52 -10.11 12.65
C PHE A 28 -2.34 -11.27 12.08
N ASP A 29 -2.39 -11.41 10.76
CA ASP A 29 -2.97 -12.57 10.08
C ASP A 29 -1.93 -13.70 9.91
N ARG A 30 -0.73 -13.34 9.44
CA ARG A 30 0.35 -14.31 9.24
C ARG A 30 1.15 -14.56 10.51
N ASP A 31 1.32 -13.56 11.36
CA ASP A 31 2.07 -13.60 12.62
C ASP A 31 3.46 -14.29 12.50
N PHE A 32 4.19 -14.01 11.42
CA PHE A 32 5.52 -14.58 11.18
C PHE A 32 6.55 -14.21 12.27
N SER A 33 6.30 -13.15 12.98
CA SER A 33 7.05 -12.74 14.16
C SER A 33 6.09 -12.43 15.31
N PRO A 34 6.48 -12.63 16.58
CA PRO A 34 5.64 -12.25 17.72
C PRO A 34 5.19 -10.79 17.64
N ARG A 35 3.93 -10.50 17.92
CA ARG A 35 3.35 -9.14 17.80
C ARG A 35 4.15 -8.06 18.52
N PRO A 36 4.67 -8.24 19.77
CA PRO A 36 5.52 -7.23 20.40
C PRO A 36 6.80 -6.93 19.62
N VAL A 37 7.34 -7.92 18.88
CA VAL A 37 8.50 -7.73 18.02
C VAL A 37 8.13 -6.94 16.78
N GLN A 38 6.98 -7.25 16.16
CA GLN A 38 6.46 -6.48 15.02
C GLN A 38 6.27 -5.01 15.42
N GLU A 39 5.60 -4.75 16.55
CA GLU A 39 5.37 -3.40 17.08
C GLU A 39 6.67 -2.64 17.32
N SER A 40 7.64 -3.27 17.99
CA SER A 40 8.95 -2.66 18.23
C SER A 40 9.69 -2.32 16.94
N CYS A 41 9.62 -3.21 15.93
CA CYS A 41 10.20 -2.96 14.62
C CYS A 41 9.49 -1.82 13.88
N PHE A 42 8.16 -1.74 14.01
CA PHE A 42 7.37 -0.70 13.40
C PHE A 42 7.70 0.67 14.00
N HIS A 43 7.69 0.80 15.33
CA HIS A 43 8.12 2.03 16.02
C HIS A 43 9.52 2.50 15.59
N ALA A 44 10.48 1.59 15.49
CA ALA A 44 11.84 1.96 15.11
C ALA A 44 11.93 2.50 13.67
N GLN A 45 11.09 1.97 12.74
CA GLN A 45 11.04 2.47 11.37
C GLN A 45 10.25 3.77 11.26
N LEU A 46 9.20 3.97 12.06
CA LEU A 46 8.49 5.24 12.14
C LEU A 46 9.41 6.36 12.68
N SER A 47 10.18 6.09 13.75
CA SER A 47 11.17 7.04 14.26
C SER A 47 12.21 7.41 13.19
N LEU A 48 12.66 6.42 12.43
CA LEU A 48 13.56 6.68 11.30
C LEU A 48 12.89 7.55 10.21
N ALA A 49 11.62 7.33 9.91
CA ALA A 49 10.87 8.15 8.95
C ALA A 49 10.71 9.60 9.44
N GLU A 50 10.46 9.80 10.74
CA GLU A 50 10.45 11.15 11.37
C GLU A 50 11.80 11.85 11.23
N GLU A 51 12.91 11.13 11.38
CA GLU A 51 14.25 11.69 11.23
C GLU A 51 14.57 12.09 9.79
N VAL A 52 14.28 11.21 8.82
CA VAL A 52 14.68 11.41 7.42
C VAL A 52 13.63 12.14 6.57
N GLN A 53 12.39 12.27 7.05
CA GLN A 53 11.25 12.90 6.36
C GLN A 53 11.01 12.37 4.93
N LYS A 54 11.22 11.06 4.73
CA LYS A 54 10.84 10.35 3.51
C LYS A 54 9.48 9.68 3.69
N PRO A 55 8.66 9.60 2.63
CA PRO A 55 7.33 8.99 2.68
C PRO A 55 7.34 7.58 3.28
N LEU A 56 6.24 7.22 3.94
CA LEU A 56 6.02 5.88 4.49
C LEU A 56 5.38 4.95 3.45
N PHE A 57 5.89 3.72 3.34
CA PHE A 57 5.24 2.63 2.63
C PHE A 57 4.75 1.61 3.67
N LEU A 58 3.44 1.65 3.96
CA LEU A 58 2.85 1.06 5.16
C LEU A 58 2.11 -0.24 4.85
N HIS A 59 2.39 -1.27 5.65
CA HIS A 59 1.70 -2.56 5.62
C HIS A 59 0.80 -2.72 6.85
N GLU A 60 -0.50 -2.93 6.63
CA GLU A 60 -1.42 -3.29 7.70
C GLU A 60 -2.28 -4.48 7.30
N ARG A 61 -2.29 -5.52 8.12
CA ARG A 61 -3.15 -6.67 7.93
C ARG A 61 -3.67 -7.20 9.27
N THR A 62 -5.00 -7.11 9.46
CA THR A 62 -5.71 -7.60 10.66
C THR A 62 -5.17 -7.00 11.98
N ALA A 63 -4.60 -5.79 11.90
CA ALA A 63 -3.94 -5.10 13.01
C ALA A 63 -4.41 -3.65 13.19
N PHE A 64 -5.51 -3.25 12.55
CA PHE A 64 -5.93 -1.86 12.38
C PHE A 64 -5.89 -1.03 13.65
N ASP A 65 -6.55 -1.46 14.73
CA ASP A 65 -6.64 -0.66 15.96
C ASP A 65 -5.25 -0.41 16.57
N ARG A 66 -4.41 -1.45 16.61
CA ARG A 66 -3.05 -1.33 17.14
C ARG A 66 -2.15 -0.51 16.22
N PHE A 67 -2.30 -0.70 14.91
CA PHE A 67 -1.58 0.06 13.89
C PHE A 67 -1.85 1.56 14.00
N ILE A 68 -3.13 1.96 14.10
CA ILE A 68 -3.52 3.36 14.30
C ILE A 68 -3.02 3.91 15.63
N ALA A 69 -3.08 3.12 16.72
CA ALA A 69 -2.56 3.54 18.00
C ALA A 69 -1.08 3.88 17.91
N ILE A 70 -0.28 3.03 17.28
CA ILE A 70 1.17 3.26 17.09
C ILE A 70 1.42 4.49 16.22
N LEU A 71 0.73 4.67 15.11
CA LEU A 71 0.90 5.86 14.27
C LEU A 71 0.64 7.16 15.08
N LYS A 72 -0.36 7.16 15.95
CA LYS A 72 -0.70 8.32 16.80
C LYS A 72 0.28 8.59 17.93
N GLU A 73 1.13 7.64 18.29
CA GLU A 73 2.21 7.83 19.26
C GLU A 73 3.37 8.66 18.69
N HIS A 74 3.42 8.83 17.35
CA HIS A 74 4.42 9.63 16.64
C HIS A 74 3.83 10.98 16.23
N SER A 75 4.57 12.06 16.37
CA SER A 75 4.04 13.43 16.23
C SER A 75 4.36 14.12 14.91
N SER A 76 5.34 13.61 14.16
CA SER A 76 5.87 14.27 12.96
C SER A 76 6.10 13.33 11.79
N LEU A 77 5.21 12.33 11.65
CA LEU A 77 5.29 11.37 10.55
C LEU A 77 5.09 12.07 9.19
N PRO A 78 5.91 11.73 8.20
CA PRO A 78 5.69 12.18 6.83
C PRO A 78 4.43 11.52 6.23
N GLU A 79 3.97 12.05 5.10
CA GLU A 79 2.93 11.39 4.28
C GLU A 79 3.35 9.95 3.92
N GLY A 80 2.40 9.14 3.53
CA GLY A 80 2.67 7.76 3.12
C GLY A 80 1.50 7.12 2.41
N VAL A 81 1.66 5.87 2.06
CA VAL A 81 0.62 5.02 1.49
C VAL A 81 0.41 3.79 2.35
N VAL A 82 -0.85 3.47 2.64
CA VAL A 82 -1.24 2.14 3.13
C VAL A 82 -1.37 1.25 1.90
N HIS A 83 -0.33 0.44 1.66
CA HIS A 83 -0.23 -0.38 0.47
C HIS A 83 -1.11 -1.62 0.56
N CYS A 84 -1.44 -2.19 -0.61
CA CYS A 84 -2.22 -3.43 -0.75
C CYS A 84 -3.46 -3.45 0.17
N PHE A 85 -4.19 -2.32 0.22
CA PHE A 85 -5.31 -2.15 1.12
C PHE A 85 -6.40 -3.19 0.84
N THR A 86 -6.78 -3.94 1.86
CA THR A 86 -7.83 -4.96 1.81
C THR A 86 -8.87 -4.82 2.93
N GLY A 87 -8.82 -3.70 3.65
CA GLY A 87 -9.71 -3.39 4.76
C GLY A 87 -11.09 -2.88 4.34
N GLN A 88 -11.81 -2.36 5.31
CA GLN A 88 -13.17 -1.86 5.14
C GLN A 88 -13.20 -0.33 4.98
N LEU A 89 -14.37 0.20 4.59
CA LEU A 89 -14.56 1.63 4.38
C LEU A 89 -14.22 2.47 5.63
N LYS A 90 -14.55 1.99 6.83
CA LYS A 90 -14.21 2.68 8.09
C LYS A 90 -12.71 2.88 8.24
N GLU A 91 -11.93 1.86 7.92
CA GLU A 91 -10.47 1.89 8.01
C GLU A 91 -9.88 2.85 6.97
N ALA A 92 -10.37 2.78 5.72
CA ALA A 92 -9.96 3.70 4.66
C ALA A 92 -10.24 5.17 5.03
N LYS A 93 -11.40 5.47 5.64
CA LYS A 93 -11.72 6.82 6.14
C LYS A 93 -10.70 7.31 7.15
N THR A 94 -10.35 6.48 8.13
CA THR A 94 -9.35 6.84 9.15
C THR A 94 -7.99 7.14 8.53
N TYR A 95 -7.52 6.34 7.58
CA TYR A 95 -6.25 6.61 6.90
C TYR A 95 -6.28 7.91 6.10
N LEU A 96 -7.39 8.18 5.40
CA LEU A 96 -7.57 9.42 4.65
C LEU A 96 -7.60 10.66 5.57
N GLU A 97 -8.28 10.58 6.73
CA GLU A 97 -8.29 11.62 7.75
C GLU A 97 -6.89 11.90 8.33
N MET A 98 -6.04 10.88 8.38
CA MET A 98 -4.63 11.02 8.75
C MET A 98 -3.72 11.51 7.60
N GLY A 99 -4.27 11.73 6.40
CA GLY A 99 -3.53 12.25 5.25
C GLY A 99 -2.84 11.18 4.39
N TYR A 100 -3.03 9.88 4.67
CA TYR A 100 -2.42 8.81 3.90
C TYR A 100 -3.10 8.56 2.56
N TYR A 101 -2.32 8.07 1.61
CA TYR A 101 -2.84 7.49 0.36
C TYR A 101 -3.26 6.03 0.59
N ILE A 102 -4.17 5.55 -0.25
CA ILE A 102 -4.62 4.16 -0.27
C ILE A 102 -4.10 3.49 -1.54
N GLY A 103 -3.32 2.42 -1.38
CA GLY A 103 -2.77 1.61 -2.46
C GLY A 103 -3.69 0.44 -2.81
N PHE A 104 -4.07 0.33 -4.06
CA PHE A 104 -4.94 -0.73 -4.57
C PHE A 104 -4.18 -1.69 -5.47
N THR A 105 -4.38 -2.99 -5.23
CA THR A 105 -3.82 -4.10 -5.99
C THR A 105 -4.90 -4.84 -6.80
N GLY A 106 -4.53 -5.94 -7.42
CA GLY A 106 -5.47 -6.87 -8.04
C GLY A 106 -6.56 -7.42 -7.10
N ALA A 107 -6.43 -7.25 -5.79
CA ALA A 107 -7.45 -7.62 -4.80
C ALA A 107 -8.84 -7.03 -5.14
N ILE A 108 -8.90 -5.79 -5.64
CA ILE A 108 -10.16 -5.12 -6.03
C ILE A 108 -10.92 -5.83 -7.15
N THR A 109 -10.29 -6.76 -7.83
CA THR A 109 -10.90 -7.55 -8.92
C THR A 109 -11.47 -8.89 -8.43
N ASP A 110 -11.18 -9.29 -7.19
CA ASP A 110 -11.63 -10.55 -6.61
C ASP A 110 -12.87 -10.33 -5.72
N MET A 111 -14.03 -10.16 -6.35
CA MET A 111 -15.31 -9.94 -5.67
C MET A 111 -15.74 -11.07 -4.73
N ARG A 112 -15.17 -12.27 -4.86
CA ARG A 112 -15.50 -13.38 -3.96
C ARG A 112 -14.84 -13.21 -2.58
N ARG A 113 -13.65 -12.63 -2.56
CA ARG A 113 -12.86 -12.46 -1.33
C ARG A 113 -12.94 -11.05 -0.76
N PHE A 114 -13.11 -10.05 -1.62
CA PHE A 114 -12.92 -8.65 -1.28
C PHE A 114 -14.07 -7.76 -1.79
N ALA A 115 -15.31 -8.24 -1.73
CA ALA A 115 -16.49 -7.50 -2.21
C ALA A 115 -16.62 -6.08 -1.60
N ALA A 116 -16.20 -5.90 -0.34
CA ALA A 116 -16.22 -4.60 0.34
C ALA A 116 -15.31 -3.55 -0.31
N LEU A 117 -14.30 -3.97 -1.09
CA LEU A 117 -13.38 -3.02 -1.72
C LEU A 117 -14.03 -2.19 -2.83
N GLU A 118 -15.14 -2.64 -3.44
CA GLU A 118 -15.87 -1.80 -4.39
C GLU A 118 -16.35 -0.49 -3.75
N GLU A 119 -16.96 -0.59 -2.56
CA GLU A 119 -17.41 0.58 -1.81
C GLU A 119 -16.23 1.49 -1.44
N VAL A 120 -15.12 0.90 -1.01
CA VAL A 120 -13.90 1.64 -0.68
C VAL A 120 -13.37 2.39 -1.91
N VAL A 121 -13.23 1.71 -3.05
CA VAL A 121 -12.77 2.33 -4.30
C VAL A 121 -13.70 3.48 -4.72
N ARG A 122 -15.02 3.32 -4.60
CA ARG A 122 -15.98 4.38 -4.92
C ARG A 122 -15.80 5.60 -4.00
N TYR A 123 -15.52 5.38 -2.73
CA TYR A 123 -15.40 6.43 -1.72
C TYR A 123 -14.06 7.19 -1.80
N VAL A 124 -12.92 6.47 -1.86
CA VAL A 124 -11.58 7.09 -1.82
C VAL A 124 -11.44 8.12 -2.95
N PRO A 125 -11.05 9.38 -2.66
CA PRO A 125 -10.81 10.39 -3.70
C PRO A 125 -9.70 9.96 -4.66
N LEU A 126 -9.83 10.27 -5.94
CA LEU A 126 -8.86 9.84 -6.94
C LEU A 126 -7.45 10.42 -6.71
N ASP A 127 -7.36 11.59 -6.11
CA ASP A 127 -6.10 12.24 -5.71
C ASP A 127 -5.46 11.66 -4.44
N ARG A 128 -6.10 10.66 -3.83
CA ARG A 128 -5.57 9.89 -2.69
C ARG A 128 -5.42 8.40 -3.01
N MET A 129 -5.48 8.04 -4.29
CA MET A 129 -5.28 6.67 -4.75
C MET A 129 -3.90 6.44 -5.31
N LEU A 130 -3.32 5.29 -4.99
CA LEU A 130 -2.21 4.69 -5.73
C LEU A 130 -2.64 3.32 -6.26
N ILE A 131 -2.01 2.88 -7.33
CA ILE A 131 -2.18 1.53 -7.88
C ILE A 131 -0.84 0.81 -7.89
N GLU A 132 -0.87 -0.45 -7.58
CA GLU A 132 0.31 -1.30 -7.48
C GLU A 132 -0.01 -2.75 -7.84
N THR A 133 1.01 -3.56 -7.99
CA THR A 133 0.81 -4.98 -8.32
C THR A 133 0.89 -5.89 -7.11
N ASP A 134 1.77 -5.61 -6.17
CA ASP A 134 2.22 -6.53 -5.12
C ASP A 134 2.73 -7.86 -5.72
N ALA A 135 3.33 -7.78 -6.92
CA ALA A 135 3.84 -8.98 -7.61
C ALA A 135 4.92 -9.71 -6.78
N PRO A 136 4.89 -11.03 -6.75
CA PRO A 136 4.14 -11.97 -7.58
C PRO A 136 2.73 -12.31 -7.06
N PHE A 137 2.25 -11.63 -6.02
CA PHE A 137 0.94 -11.82 -5.39
C PHE A 137 -0.15 -10.98 -6.04
N MET A 138 -1.37 -11.06 -5.54
CA MET A 138 -2.53 -10.20 -5.88
C MET A 138 -2.82 -10.10 -7.39
N MET A 139 -2.65 -11.21 -8.15
CA MET A 139 -2.94 -11.23 -9.59
C MET A 139 -4.39 -10.83 -9.87
N PRO A 140 -4.64 -9.82 -10.71
CA PRO A 140 -6.00 -9.39 -11.05
C PRO A 140 -6.80 -10.51 -11.73
N LYS A 141 -8.06 -10.68 -11.34
CA LYS A 141 -8.94 -11.75 -11.87
C LYS A 141 -9.49 -11.45 -13.26
N ASN A 142 -9.42 -10.21 -13.71
CA ASN A 142 -9.85 -9.78 -15.04
C ASN A 142 -8.75 -9.85 -16.11
N VAL A 143 -7.57 -10.37 -15.78
CA VAL A 143 -6.51 -10.63 -16.77
C VAL A 143 -6.96 -11.76 -17.70
N PRO A 144 -6.88 -11.59 -19.06
CA PRO A 144 -7.18 -12.64 -20.02
C PRO A 144 -6.13 -13.77 -19.95
N THR A 145 -6.44 -14.82 -19.19
CA THR A 145 -5.46 -15.90 -18.94
C THR A 145 -5.29 -16.89 -20.08
N ARG A 146 -6.17 -16.90 -21.08
CA ARG A 146 -6.14 -17.88 -22.20
C ARG A 146 -4.84 -17.91 -23.00
N GLN A 147 -4.12 -16.78 -23.05
CA GLN A 147 -2.85 -16.63 -23.77
C GLN A 147 -1.63 -16.80 -22.87
N LEU A 148 -1.84 -17.00 -21.57
CA LEU A 148 -0.78 -17.15 -20.60
C LEU A 148 -0.43 -18.62 -20.38
N SER A 149 0.84 -18.92 -20.19
CA SER A 149 1.27 -20.23 -19.74
C SER A 149 0.72 -20.56 -18.34
N TYR A 150 0.68 -21.83 -17.98
CA TYR A 150 0.20 -22.26 -16.64
C TYR A 150 0.90 -21.54 -15.47
N HIS A 151 2.18 -21.29 -15.58
CA HIS A 151 2.94 -20.55 -14.56
C HIS A 151 2.56 -19.08 -14.50
N GLN A 152 2.38 -18.42 -15.64
CA GLN A 152 1.97 -17.02 -15.71
C GLN A 152 0.55 -16.79 -15.18
N GLN A 153 -0.36 -17.75 -15.31
CA GLN A 153 -1.74 -17.66 -14.79
C GLN A 153 -1.79 -17.61 -13.24
N ARG A 154 -0.71 -17.93 -12.56
CA ARG A 154 -0.62 -18.00 -11.09
C ARG A 154 0.30 -16.95 -10.49
N ARG A 155 0.93 -16.15 -11.32
CA ARG A 155 1.94 -15.18 -10.91
C ARG A 155 1.59 -13.80 -11.43
N ASN A 156 1.46 -12.83 -10.53
CA ASN A 156 1.28 -11.44 -10.92
C ASN A 156 2.59 -10.86 -11.46
N GLU A 157 2.46 -9.87 -12.35
CA GLU A 157 3.59 -9.16 -12.99
C GLU A 157 3.25 -7.67 -13.12
N PRO A 158 4.24 -6.77 -13.16
CA PRO A 158 3.99 -5.33 -13.36
C PRO A 158 3.17 -5.02 -14.62
N ALA A 159 3.27 -5.85 -15.66
CA ALA A 159 2.50 -5.74 -16.89
C ALA A 159 0.97 -5.84 -16.68
N PHE A 160 0.51 -6.36 -15.54
CA PHE A 160 -0.91 -6.49 -15.21
C PHE A 160 -1.49 -5.30 -14.43
N LEU A 161 -0.68 -4.29 -14.11
CA LEU A 161 -1.14 -3.07 -13.45
C LEU A 161 -2.32 -2.37 -14.17
N PRO A 162 -2.40 -2.32 -15.52
CA PRO A 162 -3.53 -1.71 -16.21
C PRO A 162 -4.89 -2.32 -15.86
N TYR A 163 -4.96 -3.59 -15.48
CA TYR A 163 -6.21 -4.26 -15.08
C TYR A 163 -6.74 -3.77 -13.73
N VAL A 164 -5.87 -3.33 -12.83
CA VAL A 164 -6.24 -2.65 -11.59
C VAL A 164 -6.85 -1.29 -11.93
N ALA A 165 -6.19 -0.49 -12.77
CA ALA A 165 -6.69 0.81 -13.22
C ALA A 165 -8.04 0.71 -13.94
N GLN A 166 -8.25 -0.31 -14.79
CA GLN A 166 -9.54 -0.57 -15.46
C GLN A 166 -10.66 -0.83 -14.46
N THR A 167 -10.40 -1.58 -13.39
CA THR A 167 -11.38 -1.87 -12.36
C THR A 167 -11.76 -0.60 -11.58
N ILE A 168 -10.78 0.23 -11.23
CA ILE A 168 -11.06 1.53 -10.59
C ILE A 168 -11.89 2.42 -11.51
N ALA A 169 -11.53 2.52 -12.79
CA ALA A 169 -12.27 3.29 -13.79
C ALA A 169 -13.73 2.84 -13.88
N HIS A 170 -13.96 1.53 -13.90
CA HIS A 170 -15.30 0.93 -13.90
C HIS A 170 -16.09 1.30 -12.63
N TYR A 171 -15.53 1.10 -11.45
CA TYR A 171 -16.22 1.38 -10.19
C TYR A 171 -16.52 2.87 -10.00
N LYS A 172 -15.62 3.75 -10.43
CA LYS A 172 -15.82 5.21 -10.34
C LYS A 172 -16.65 5.79 -11.48
N GLY A 173 -16.89 5.04 -12.57
CA GLY A 173 -17.60 5.56 -13.75
C GLY A 173 -16.82 6.66 -14.48
N ILE A 174 -15.48 6.60 -14.51
CA ILE A 174 -14.61 7.59 -15.14
C ILE A 174 -13.70 6.93 -16.20
N PRO A 175 -13.13 7.72 -17.14
CA PRO A 175 -12.23 7.19 -18.15
C PRO A 175 -10.97 6.53 -17.52
N LEU A 176 -10.51 5.41 -18.09
CA LEU A 176 -9.27 4.74 -17.69
C LEU A 176 -8.07 5.71 -17.69
N LYS A 177 -7.99 6.58 -18.73
CA LYS A 177 -6.93 7.58 -18.81
C LYS A 177 -6.89 8.50 -17.60
N ALA A 178 -8.03 8.92 -17.07
CA ALA A 178 -8.10 9.78 -15.89
C ALA A 178 -7.54 9.06 -14.64
N VAL A 179 -7.83 7.76 -14.49
CA VAL A 179 -7.26 6.94 -13.40
C VAL A 179 -5.75 6.82 -13.57
N ALA A 180 -5.28 6.45 -14.76
CA ALA A 180 -3.85 6.24 -15.02
C ALA A 180 -3.04 7.53 -14.81
N ASP A 181 -3.51 8.66 -15.35
CA ASP A 181 -2.82 9.94 -15.19
C ASP A 181 -2.76 10.35 -13.72
N LYS A 182 -3.91 10.30 -13.02
CA LYS A 182 -3.97 10.79 -11.64
C LYS A 182 -3.20 9.92 -10.66
N THR A 183 -3.27 8.59 -10.79
CA THR A 183 -2.51 7.71 -9.90
C THR A 183 -1.00 7.81 -10.16
N ARG A 184 -0.57 8.08 -11.41
CA ARG A 184 0.82 8.42 -11.73
C ARG A 184 1.25 9.72 -11.07
N GLU A 185 0.46 10.81 -11.25
CA GLU A 185 0.73 12.10 -10.60
C GLU A 185 0.84 11.96 -9.07
N ASN A 186 -0.05 11.18 -8.45
CA ASN A 186 -0.02 10.92 -7.02
C ASN A 186 1.27 10.21 -6.59
N ALA A 187 1.72 9.21 -7.36
CA ALA A 187 2.96 8.49 -7.07
C ALA A 187 4.19 9.42 -7.24
N GLU A 188 4.23 10.21 -8.30
CA GLU A 188 5.28 11.20 -8.55
C GLU A 188 5.33 12.24 -7.42
N ALA A 189 4.17 12.73 -6.96
CA ALA A 189 4.07 13.69 -5.86
C ALA A 189 4.51 13.10 -4.52
N LEU A 190 3.99 11.91 -4.16
CA LEU A 190 4.29 11.27 -2.87
C LEU A 190 5.77 10.90 -2.77
N PHE A 191 6.32 10.26 -3.80
CA PHE A 191 7.69 9.75 -3.78
C PHE A 191 8.73 10.71 -4.34
N LYS A 192 8.32 11.91 -4.80
CA LYS A 192 9.18 12.95 -5.37
C LYS A 192 10.03 12.42 -6.54
N LEU A 193 9.38 11.72 -7.49
CA LEU A 193 9.99 11.10 -8.66
C LEU A 193 10.21 12.11 -9.81
#